data_909808b0a06d86b1842e33a8696745db
#
_entry.id   909808b0a06d86b1842e33a8696745db
#
_cell.length_a   1.000
_cell.length_b   1.000
_cell.length_c   1.000
_cell.angle_alpha   90.00
_cell.angle_beta   90.00
_cell.angle_gamma   90.00
#
_symmetry.space_group_name_H-M   'P 1'
#
loop_
_entity.id
_entity.type
_entity.pdbx_description
1 polymer ?
#
loop_
_entity_poly.entity_id
_entity_poly.type
_entity_poly.pdbx_seq_one_letter_code
_entity_poly.pdbx_strand_id
1 'polypeptide(L)' 'MSAAAESMPDIQIILEDPAVSDWLKAALTEAIERDPVDALNDALLLAQTLDDRLRETLGLESAE' A
#
# COMPACT_ATOMS: atom_id res chain seq x y z
N MET A 1 -15.30 20.43 9.06
CA MET A 1 -14.75 20.01 9.05
C MET A 1 -14.24 19.45 8.24
N SER A 2 -13.84 19.61 7.64
CA SER A 2 -13.17 19.01 6.82
C SER A 2 -12.73 17.77 7.30
N ALA A 3 -13.53 17.10 7.97
CA ALA A 3 -13.15 15.84 8.45
C ALA A 3 -12.79 14.92 7.33
N ALA A 4 -13.48 15.04 6.23
CA ALA A 4 -13.18 14.16 5.12
C ALA A 4 -11.76 14.40 4.63
N ALA A 5 -11.39 15.64 4.52
CA ALA A 5 -10.06 15.93 4.05
C ALA A 5 -9.04 15.45 5.03
N GLU A 6 -9.36 15.54 6.30
CA GLU A 6 -8.40 15.13 7.29
C GLU A 6 -8.29 13.64 7.38
N SER A 7 -9.35 12.94 7.05
CA SER A 7 -9.30 11.50 7.16
C SER A 7 -8.62 10.88 5.96
N MET A 8 -8.41 11.62 4.89
CA MET A 8 -7.76 11.04 3.75
C MET A 8 -6.26 11.06 3.92
N PRO A 9 -5.60 9.96 3.57
CA PRO A 9 -4.16 9.97 3.59
C PRO A 9 -3.73 11.05 2.63
N ASP A 10 -2.87 11.87 3.10
CA ASP A 10 -2.35 12.90 2.24
C ASP A 10 -1.25 12.29 1.42
N ILE A 11 -1.50 12.11 0.14
CA ILE A 11 -0.52 11.51 -0.74
C ILE A 11 0.79 12.25 -0.67
N GLN A 12 0.71 13.57 -0.61
CA GLN A 12 1.92 14.36 -0.57
C GLN A 12 2.75 14.08 0.67
N ILE A 13 2.09 13.91 1.79
CA ILE A 13 2.80 13.61 3.03
C ILE A 13 3.54 12.29 2.91
N ILE A 14 2.89 11.29 2.32
CA ILE A 14 3.53 9.99 2.15
C ILE A 14 4.73 10.10 1.22
N LEU A 15 4.58 10.83 0.14
CA LEU A 15 5.67 10.94 -0.82
C LEU A 15 6.86 11.69 -0.26
N GLU A 16 6.64 12.53 0.75
CA GLU A 16 7.72 13.31 1.33
C GLU A 16 8.25 12.73 2.62
N ASP A 17 7.65 11.65 3.10
CA ASP A 17 8.03 11.07 4.37
C ASP A 17 9.31 10.26 4.20
N PRO A 18 10.39 10.63 4.86
CA PRO A 18 11.65 9.89 4.70
C PRO A 18 11.59 8.48 5.24
N ALA A 19 10.60 8.16 6.07
CA ALA A 19 10.46 6.81 6.58
C ALA A 19 9.81 5.87 5.57
N VAL A 20 9.20 6.41 4.53
CA VAL A 20 8.54 5.59 3.52
C VAL A 20 9.56 5.22 2.45
N SER A 21 9.57 3.96 2.05
CA SER A 21 10.56 3.48 1.10
C SER A 21 10.36 4.11 -0.27
N ASP A 22 11.44 4.17 -1.03
CA ASP A 22 11.36 4.66 -2.39
C ASP A 22 10.49 3.75 -3.24
N TRP A 23 10.52 2.46 -2.96
CA TRP A 23 9.70 1.51 -3.69
C TRP A 23 8.21 1.84 -3.53
N LEU A 24 7.79 2.14 -2.29
CA LEU A 24 6.40 2.47 -2.06
C LEU A 24 6.04 3.80 -2.71
N LYS A 25 6.96 4.77 -2.65
CA LYS A 25 6.69 6.06 -3.26
C LYS A 25 6.52 5.94 -4.77
N ALA A 26 7.35 5.13 -5.40
CA ALA A 26 7.22 4.92 -6.83
C ALA A 26 5.91 4.25 -7.16
N ALA A 27 5.55 3.24 -6.37
CA ALA A 27 4.30 2.53 -6.61
C ALA A 27 3.10 3.45 -6.44
N LEU A 28 3.13 4.29 -5.42
CA LEU A 28 2.04 5.21 -5.18
C LEU A 28 1.91 6.22 -6.32
N THR A 29 3.05 6.72 -6.78
CA THR A 29 3.05 7.69 -7.88
C THR A 29 2.40 7.12 -9.11
N GLU A 30 2.68 5.86 -9.41
CA GLU A 30 2.04 5.22 -10.54
C GLU A 30 0.58 4.93 -10.28
N ALA A 31 0.27 4.52 -9.06
CA ALA A 31 -1.08 4.11 -8.74
C ALA A 31 -2.07 5.27 -8.84
N ILE A 32 -1.65 6.46 -8.48
CA ILE A 32 -2.58 7.58 -8.48
C ILE A 32 -2.96 8.01 -9.88
N GLU A 33 -2.26 7.52 -10.90
CA GLU A 33 -2.61 7.83 -12.27
C GLU A 33 -3.54 6.80 -12.85
N ARG A 34 -3.88 5.77 -12.11
CA ARG A 34 -4.73 4.72 -12.60
C ARG A 34 -6.13 4.90 -12.03
N ASP A 35 -7.06 4.10 -12.53
CA ASP A 35 -8.39 4.11 -11.98
C ASP A 35 -8.31 3.75 -10.50
N PRO A 36 -8.92 4.56 -9.62
CA PRO A 36 -8.77 4.31 -8.17
C PRO A 36 -9.25 2.94 -7.73
N VAL A 37 -10.32 2.42 -8.33
CA VAL A 37 -10.82 1.12 -7.94
C VAL A 37 -9.83 0.04 -8.33
N ASP A 38 -9.34 0.12 -9.55
CA ASP A 38 -8.37 -0.87 -10.01
C ASP A 38 -7.09 -0.78 -9.20
N ALA A 39 -6.64 0.43 -8.90
CA ALA A 39 -5.41 0.59 -8.14
C ALA A 39 -5.56 -0.01 -6.75
N LEU A 40 -6.70 0.21 -6.12
CA LEU A 40 -6.92 -0.35 -4.80
C LEU A 40 -6.95 -1.87 -4.85
N ASN A 41 -7.67 -2.43 -5.82
CA ASN A 41 -7.75 -3.88 -5.94
C ASN A 41 -6.38 -4.49 -6.17
N ASP A 42 -5.59 -3.88 -7.03
CA ASP A 42 -4.24 -4.38 -7.27
C ASP A 42 -3.39 -4.30 -6.02
N ALA A 43 -3.52 -3.22 -5.28
CA ALA A 43 -2.73 -3.05 -4.07
C ALA A 43 -3.12 -4.08 -3.01
N LEU A 44 -4.40 -4.39 -2.91
CA LEU A 44 -4.84 -5.40 -1.96
C LEU A 44 -4.31 -6.77 -2.34
N LEU A 45 -4.34 -7.09 -3.62
CA LEU A 45 -3.81 -8.37 -4.06
C LEU A 45 -2.31 -8.44 -3.79
N LEU A 46 -1.61 -7.36 -4.07
CA LEU A 46 -0.19 -7.32 -3.80
C LEU A 46 0.08 -7.51 -2.31
N ALA A 47 -0.70 -6.83 -1.48
CA ALA A 47 -0.49 -6.93 -0.05
C ALA A 47 -0.72 -8.36 0.44
N GLN A 48 -1.74 -9.02 -0.08
CA GLN A 48 -2.01 -10.40 0.31
C GLN A 48 -0.90 -11.34 -0.15
N THR A 49 -0.42 -11.11 -1.35
CA THR A 49 0.65 -11.95 -1.88
C THR A 49 1.91 -11.80 -1.04
N LEU A 50 2.22 -10.57 -0.67
CA LEU A 50 3.40 -10.34 0.15
C LEU A 50 3.22 -10.88 1.56
N ASP A 51 2.00 -10.82 2.07
CA ASP A 51 1.71 -11.38 3.37
C ASP A 51 1.94 -12.88 3.37
N ASP A 52 1.45 -13.55 2.33
CA ASP A 52 1.66 -14.99 2.20
C ASP A 52 3.14 -15.31 2.11
N ARG A 53 3.85 -14.53 1.34
CA ARG A 53 5.28 -14.78 1.20
C ARG A 53 6.00 -14.59 2.53
N LEU A 54 5.60 -13.61 3.29
CA LEU A 54 6.20 -13.38 4.58
C LEU A 54 5.94 -14.57 5.50
N ARG A 55 4.71 -15.07 5.50
CA ARG A 55 4.37 -16.21 6.35
C ARG A 55 5.17 -17.43 5.95
N GLU A 56 5.34 -17.66 4.66
CA GLU A 56 6.14 -18.79 4.20
C GLU A 56 7.58 -18.63 4.65
N THR A 57 8.11 -17.43 4.52
CA THR A 57 9.48 -17.18 4.90
C THR A 57 9.70 -17.41 6.38
N LEU A 58 8.70 -17.06 7.19
CA LEU A 58 8.79 -17.24 8.61
C LEU A 58 8.32 -18.62 9.07
N GLY A 59 7.77 -19.39 8.17
CA GLY A 59 7.28 -20.71 8.53
C GLY A 59 5.98 -20.69 9.28
N LEU A 60 5.22 -19.60 9.17
CA LEU A 60 4.00 -19.47 9.94
C LEU A 60 2.78 -20.10 9.31
N GLU A 61 2.80 -20.29 7.99
CA GLU A 61 1.61 -20.76 7.36
C GLU A 61 1.38 -22.20 7.55
N SER A 62 2.29 -22.88 8.13
CA SER A 62 2.09 -24.30 8.31
C SER A 62 0.88 -24.59 9.16
N ALA A 63 0.35 -23.61 9.81
CA ALA A 63 -0.80 -23.84 10.62
C ALA A 63 -1.98 -24.29 9.80
N GLU A 64 -1.94 -24.00 8.56
CA GLU A 64 -3.00 -24.43 7.76
C GLU A 64 -2.83 -25.82 7.40
#